data_11d9cc061ba272c42be32411753e7205
#
_entry.id   11d9cc061ba272c42be32411753e7205
#
_cell.length_a   1.000
_cell.length_b   1.000
_cell.length_c   1.000
_cell.angle_alpha   90.00
_cell.angle_beta   90.00
_cell.angle_gamma   90.00
#
_symmetry.space_group_name_H-M   'P 1'
#
loop_
_entity.id
_entity.type
_entity.pdbx_description
1 polymer ?
#
loop_
_entity_poly.entity_id
_entity_poly.type
_entity_poly.pdbx_seq_one_letter_code
_entity_poly.pdbx_strand_id
1 'polypeptide(L)'
;IRQKFLSAYYGPAAEEIQAYQDILHRNARETKQGLDIYGSPAQYKNTFLNSNFITLYETLFSAALAATQSDSAFHARVKVAHLPIQYSRLEIAKTELFGPRGFYEEKNGTWLKKEEMSNLLEDFHRICSETGTWEFDENGMNAEKYYVETKKATQVSVEGNAAFHQLP
;
A
#
# COMPACT_ATOMS: atom_id res chain seq x y z
N ILE A 1 21.82 16.89 8.31
CA ILE A 1 22.22 15.76 7.43
C ILE A 1 21.02 15.22 6.67
N ARG A 2 19.91 14.83 7.35
CA ARG A 2 18.71 14.25 6.74
C ARG A 2 18.12 15.12 5.62
N GLN A 3 17.87 16.40 5.86
CA GLN A 3 17.28 17.30 4.87
C GLN A 3 18.13 17.42 3.60
N LYS A 4 19.47 17.55 3.74
CA LYS A 4 20.38 17.57 2.59
C LYS A 4 20.31 16.28 1.78
N PHE A 5 20.20 15.12 2.45
CA PHE A 5 20.03 13.84 1.78
C PHE A 5 18.70 13.78 1.01
N LEU A 6 17.59 14.14 1.67
CA LEU A 6 16.27 14.09 1.04
C LEU A 6 16.20 15.01 -0.19
N SER A 7 16.73 16.24 -0.09
CA SER A 7 16.78 17.16 -1.23
C SER A 7 17.63 16.63 -2.38
N ALA A 8 18.78 16.01 -2.09
CA ALA A 8 19.64 15.43 -3.12
C ALA A 8 19.04 14.17 -3.76
N TYR A 9 18.31 13.37 -3.00
CA TYR A 9 17.80 12.06 -3.43
C TYR A 9 16.41 12.13 -4.05
N TYR A 10 15.50 12.96 -3.51
CA TYR A 10 14.12 13.08 -3.98
C TYR A 10 13.83 14.40 -4.72
N GLY A 11 14.80 15.33 -4.76
CA GLY A 11 14.66 16.60 -5.46
C GLY A 11 13.46 17.41 -4.98
N PRO A 12 12.56 17.81 -5.90
CA PRO A 12 11.38 18.63 -5.54
C PRO A 12 10.36 17.93 -4.65
N ALA A 13 10.44 16.62 -4.48
CA ALA A 13 9.55 15.85 -3.57
C ALA A 13 10.09 15.69 -2.14
N ALA A 14 11.21 16.33 -1.81
CA ALA A 14 11.91 16.12 -0.53
C ALA A 14 11.05 16.51 0.68
N GLU A 15 10.23 17.54 0.57
CA GLU A 15 9.37 18.02 1.66
C GLU A 15 8.23 17.05 1.95
N GLU A 16 7.57 16.54 0.93
CA GLU A 16 6.49 15.57 1.04
C GLU A 16 6.99 14.24 1.63
N ILE A 17 8.13 13.76 1.15
CA ILE A 17 8.77 12.53 1.69
C ILE A 17 9.19 12.74 3.15
N GLN A 18 9.73 13.91 3.51
CA GLN A 18 10.06 14.23 4.90
C GLN A 18 8.81 14.23 5.77
N ALA A 19 7.75 14.91 5.34
CA ALA A 19 6.49 14.97 6.06
C ALA A 19 5.90 13.58 6.29
N TYR A 20 5.87 12.75 5.24
CA TYR A 20 5.45 11.33 5.35
C TYR A 20 6.26 10.58 6.41
N GLN A 21 7.59 10.62 6.35
CA GLN A 21 8.44 9.92 7.30
C GLN A 21 8.24 10.42 8.74
N ASP A 22 8.11 11.73 8.94
CA ASP A 22 7.93 12.33 10.27
C ASP A 22 6.60 11.94 10.90
N ILE A 23 5.52 11.92 10.10
CA ILE A 23 4.19 11.50 10.55
C ILE A 23 4.19 9.99 10.86
N LEU A 24 4.71 9.18 9.95
CA LEU A 24 4.77 7.71 10.14
C LEU A 24 5.55 7.33 11.40
N HIS A 25 6.74 7.89 11.57
CA HIS A 25 7.58 7.59 12.74
C HIS A 25 6.98 8.09 14.05
N ARG A 26 6.33 9.25 14.05
CA ARG A 26 5.61 9.75 15.22
C ARG A 26 4.48 8.82 15.60
N ASN A 27 3.61 8.49 14.65
CA ASN A 27 2.46 7.64 14.88
C ASN A 27 2.86 6.22 15.32
N ALA A 28 3.88 5.64 14.69
CA ALA A 28 4.40 4.33 15.10
C ALA A 28 4.93 4.33 16.54
N ARG A 29 5.60 5.40 16.98
CA ARG A 29 6.07 5.55 18.38
C ARG A 29 4.92 5.74 19.35
N GLU A 30 3.90 6.50 19.00
CA GLU A 30 2.74 6.77 19.86
C GLU A 30 1.89 5.52 20.10
N THR A 31 1.88 4.55 19.19
CA THR A 31 1.15 3.29 19.37
C THR A 31 1.70 2.42 20.49
N LYS A 32 2.97 2.61 20.87
CA LYS A 32 3.71 1.75 21.82
C LYS A 32 3.67 0.26 21.48
N GLN A 33 3.25 -0.08 20.27
CA GLN A 33 3.22 -1.44 19.77
C GLN A 33 4.58 -1.77 19.15
N GLY A 34 5.19 -2.88 19.55
CA GLY A 34 6.42 -3.35 18.92
C GLY A 34 6.20 -3.62 17.42
N LEU A 35 7.19 -3.25 16.60
CA LEU A 35 7.18 -3.60 15.20
C LEU A 35 7.71 -5.02 15.05
N ASP A 36 6.91 -5.88 14.41
CA ASP A 36 7.29 -7.24 14.07
C ASP A 36 7.80 -7.27 12.63
N ILE A 37 9.09 -7.55 12.47
CA ILE A 37 9.74 -7.60 11.15
C ILE A 37 9.29 -8.80 10.31
N TYR A 38 8.75 -9.85 10.95
CA TYR A 38 8.18 -11.02 10.29
C TYR A 38 6.66 -10.95 10.13
N GLY A 39 6.04 -9.91 10.69
CA GLY A 39 4.59 -9.73 10.68
C GLY A 39 4.07 -9.00 9.45
N SER A 40 2.77 -9.20 9.16
CA SER A 40 2.10 -8.43 8.13
C SER A 40 1.79 -7.00 8.60
N PRO A 41 1.92 -5.97 7.75
CA PRO A 41 1.48 -4.60 8.05
C PRO A 41 0.00 -4.51 8.44
N ALA A 42 -0.82 -5.49 8.08
CA ALA A 42 -2.23 -5.55 8.50
C ALA A 42 -2.44 -5.57 10.03
N GLN A 43 -1.42 -5.97 10.81
CA GLN A 43 -1.45 -5.90 12.28
C GLN A 43 -1.61 -4.45 12.80
N TYR A 44 -1.19 -3.47 12.01
CA TYR A 44 -1.20 -2.04 12.37
C TYR A 44 -2.36 -1.26 11.75
N LYS A 45 -3.31 -1.96 11.13
CA LYS A 45 -4.43 -1.37 10.39
C LYS A 45 -5.38 -0.48 11.22
N ASN A 46 -5.34 -0.59 12.53
CA ASN A 46 -6.14 0.22 13.46
C ASN A 46 -5.30 1.26 14.22
N THR A 47 -4.00 1.33 13.97
CA THR A 47 -3.06 2.24 14.60
C THR A 47 -2.45 3.20 13.56
N PHE A 48 -1.16 3.14 13.31
CA PHE A 48 -0.47 4.06 12.38
C PHE A 48 -0.70 3.74 10.88
N LEU A 49 -1.40 2.65 10.56
CA LEU A 49 -1.89 2.31 9.22
C LEU A 49 -3.42 2.31 9.12
N ASN A 50 -4.10 3.06 10.00
CA ASN A 50 -5.55 3.22 9.89
C ASN A 50 -5.93 4.05 8.64
N SER A 51 -7.20 4.03 8.27
CA SER A 51 -7.69 4.65 7.04
C SER A 51 -7.33 6.14 6.93
N ASN A 52 -7.39 6.90 8.03
CA ASN A 52 -7.07 8.33 8.02
C ASN A 52 -5.59 8.56 7.72
N PHE A 53 -4.70 7.79 8.36
CA PHE A 53 -3.27 7.90 8.09
C PHE A 53 -2.88 7.40 6.71
N ILE A 54 -3.46 6.31 6.25
CA ILE A 54 -3.26 5.84 4.86
C ILE A 54 -3.66 6.92 3.86
N THR A 55 -4.82 7.55 4.03
CA THR A 55 -5.26 8.67 3.17
C THR A 55 -4.27 9.83 3.19
N LEU A 56 -3.76 10.19 4.37
CA LEU A 56 -2.75 11.24 4.50
C LEU A 56 -1.44 10.86 3.80
N TYR A 57 -0.96 9.64 3.97
CA TYR A 57 0.26 9.16 3.30
C TYR A 57 0.10 9.16 1.78
N GLU A 58 -1.04 8.69 1.27
CA GLU A 58 -1.36 8.71 -0.16
C GLU A 58 -1.42 10.14 -0.72
N THR A 59 -1.96 11.09 0.04
CA THR A 59 -1.97 12.51 -0.35
C THR A 59 -0.57 13.06 -0.50
N LEU A 60 0.34 12.75 0.45
CA LEU A 60 1.73 13.18 0.38
C LEU A 60 2.47 12.53 -0.80
N PHE A 61 2.27 11.24 -1.04
CA PHE A 61 2.87 10.57 -2.20
C PHE A 61 2.30 11.07 -3.53
N SER A 62 1.01 11.39 -3.60
CA SER A 62 0.41 12.01 -4.80
C SER A 62 1.05 13.35 -5.11
N ALA A 63 1.27 14.20 -4.11
CA ALA A 63 1.98 15.47 -4.28
C ALA A 63 3.45 15.27 -4.69
N ALA A 64 4.16 14.33 -4.05
CA ALA A 64 5.54 13.98 -4.36
C ALA A 64 5.72 13.47 -5.81
N LEU A 65 4.80 12.62 -6.28
CA LEU A 65 4.80 12.11 -7.66
C LEU A 65 4.52 13.24 -8.66
N ALA A 66 3.57 14.13 -8.36
CA ALA A 66 3.29 15.29 -9.20
C ALA A 66 4.48 16.24 -9.29
N ALA A 67 5.15 16.53 -8.17
CA ALA A 67 6.34 17.38 -8.12
C ALA A 67 7.53 16.84 -8.94
N THR A 68 7.62 15.52 -9.13
CA THR A 68 8.72 14.86 -9.84
C THR A 68 8.39 14.42 -11.26
N GLN A 69 7.20 14.70 -11.76
CA GLN A 69 6.72 14.20 -13.06
C GLN A 69 7.64 14.50 -14.24
N SER A 70 8.34 15.64 -14.20
CA SER A 70 9.27 16.07 -15.27
C SER A 70 10.67 15.49 -15.15
N ASP A 71 11.01 14.80 -14.06
CA ASP A 71 12.33 14.19 -13.83
C ASP A 71 12.20 12.69 -13.53
N SER A 72 12.57 11.88 -14.52
CA SER A 72 12.41 10.42 -14.44
C SER A 72 13.19 9.77 -13.29
N ALA A 73 14.34 10.31 -12.91
CA ALA A 73 15.17 9.76 -11.85
C ALA A 73 14.56 10.01 -10.47
N PHE A 74 14.13 11.24 -10.19
CA PHE A 74 13.43 11.56 -8.94
C PHE A 74 12.07 10.85 -8.89
N HIS A 75 11.34 10.83 -10.01
CA HIS A 75 10.05 10.16 -10.10
C HIS A 75 10.14 8.66 -9.78
N ALA A 76 11.14 7.96 -10.32
CA ALA A 76 11.37 6.55 -10.02
C ALA A 76 11.67 6.31 -8.53
N ARG A 77 12.48 7.18 -7.89
CA ARG A 77 12.79 7.08 -6.46
C ARG A 77 11.57 7.31 -5.58
N VAL A 78 10.68 8.24 -5.96
CA VAL A 78 9.41 8.45 -5.25
C VAL A 78 8.49 7.24 -5.39
N LYS A 79 8.40 6.62 -6.58
CA LYS A 79 7.66 5.36 -6.77
C LYS A 79 8.15 4.26 -5.83
N VAL A 80 9.46 4.07 -5.73
CA VAL A 80 10.04 3.08 -4.81
C VAL A 80 9.71 3.40 -3.35
N ALA A 81 9.82 4.67 -2.95
CA ALA A 81 9.47 5.11 -1.60
C ALA A 81 7.98 4.91 -1.26
N HIS A 82 7.09 4.85 -2.27
CA HIS A 82 5.66 4.63 -2.11
C HIS A 82 5.30 3.14 -1.93
N LEU A 83 6.12 2.21 -2.41
CA LEU A 83 5.84 0.76 -2.36
C LEU A 83 5.42 0.24 -0.98
N PRO A 84 6.02 0.65 0.16
CA PRO A 84 5.59 0.18 1.47
C PRO A 84 4.14 0.52 1.82
N ILE A 85 3.63 1.67 1.38
CA ILE A 85 2.23 2.06 1.60
C ILE A 85 1.30 1.28 0.68
N GLN A 86 1.66 1.10 -0.58
CA GLN A 86 0.91 0.25 -1.51
C GLN A 86 0.81 -1.18 -1.00
N TYR A 87 1.93 -1.77 -0.55
CA TYR A 87 1.97 -3.09 0.06
C TYR A 87 1.09 -3.17 1.31
N SER A 88 1.18 -2.17 2.20
CA SER A 88 0.35 -2.12 3.41
C SER A 88 -1.14 -2.09 3.08
N ARG A 89 -1.57 -1.33 2.07
CA ARG A 89 -2.96 -1.29 1.59
C ARG A 89 -3.42 -2.65 1.07
N LEU A 90 -2.59 -3.32 0.28
CA LEU A 90 -2.88 -4.65 -0.26
C LEU A 90 -3.00 -5.69 0.85
N GLU A 91 -2.08 -5.69 1.83
CA GLU A 91 -2.12 -6.61 2.97
C GLU A 91 -3.36 -6.38 3.85
N ILE A 92 -3.70 -5.12 4.13
CA ILE A 92 -4.93 -4.80 4.87
C ILE A 92 -6.16 -5.29 4.09
N ALA A 93 -6.21 -5.02 2.79
CA ALA A 93 -7.33 -5.43 1.93
C ALA A 93 -7.51 -6.95 1.85
N LYS A 94 -6.45 -7.73 1.95
CA LYS A 94 -6.52 -9.21 2.02
C LYS A 94 -7.17 -9.69 3.33
N THR A 95 -7.01 -8.96 4.43
CA THR A 95 -7.69 -9.30 5.70
C THR A 95 -9.14 -8.85 5.77
N GLU A 96 -9.57 -8.00 4.87
CA GLU A 96 -10.90 -7.37 4.84
C GLU A 96 -11.41 -7.35 3.40
N LEU A 97 -11.49 -8.53 2.75
CA LEU A 97 -11.83 -8.64 1.32
C LEU A 97 -13.07 -7.85 0.93
N PHE A 98 -14.08 -7.84 1.79
CA PHE A 98 -15.35 -7.16 1.59
C PHE A 98 -15.42 -5.90 2.47
N GLY A 99 -15.76 -4.76 1.88
CA GLY A 99 -15.93 -3.51 2.61
C GLY A 99 -15.00 -2.37 2.17
N PRO A 100 -14.93 -1.30 2.96
CA PRO A 100 -14.30 -0.04 2.52
C PRO A 100 -12.82 -0.17 2.13
N ARG A 101 -12.06 -0.98 2.84
CA ARG A 101 -10.62 -1.19 2.58
C ARG A 101 -10.32 -2.42 1.74
N GLY A 102 -11.31 -3.27 1.48
CA GLY A 102 -11.15 -4.56 0.80
C GLY A 102 -11.16 -4.45 -0.73
N PHE A 103 -11.06 -5.62 -1.36
CA PHE A 103 -11.09 -5.75 -2.82
C PHE A 103 -12.49 -5.66 -3.40
N TYR A 104 -13.54 -5.76 -2.57
CA TYR A 104 -14.93 -5.76 -2.99
C TYR A 104 -15.73 -4.70 -2.24
N GLU A 105 -16.66 -4.07 -2.94
CA GLU A 105 -17.66 -3.14 -2.39
C GLU A 105 -19.07 -3.63 -2.69
N GLU A 106 -20.00 -3.34 -1.79
CA GLU A 106 -21.41 -3.66 -2.01
C GLU A 106 -22.08 -2.54 -2.81
N LYS A 107 -22.72 -2.90 -3.92
CA LYS A 107 -23.59 -2.02 -4.71
C LYS A 107 -24.90 -2.73 -5.00
N ASN A 108 -25.99 -2.17 -4.52
CA ASN A 108 -27.35 -2.70 -4.74
C ASN A 108 -27.52 -4.18 -4.34
N GLY A 109 -26.96 -4.58 -3.20
CA GLY A 109 -27.01 -5.96 -2.72
C GLY A 109 -26.07 -6.94 -3.42
N THR A 110 -25.17 -6.45 -4.26
CA THR A 110 -24.18 -7.27 -4.98
C THR A 110 -22.76 -6.81 -4.66
N TRP A 111 -21.88 -7.75 -4.39
CA TRP A 111 -20.46 -7.48 -4.20
C TRP A 111 -19.76 -7.38 -5.55
N LEU A 112 -19.18 -6.22 -5.80
CA LEU A 112 -18.42 -5.92 -7.02
C LEU A 112 -16.95 -5.73 -6.70
N LYS A 113 -16.08 -6.29 -7.53
CA LYS A 113 -14.64 -6.09 -7.39
C LYS A 113 -14.29 -4.63 -7.69
N LYS A 114 -13.51 -4.00 -6.80
CA LYS A 114 -13.06 -2.63 -6.99
C LYS A 114 -11.94 -2.57 -8.02
N GLU A 115 -12.12 -1.75 -9.03
CA GLU A 115 -11.10 -1.49 -10.04
C GLU A 115 -9.86 -0.84 -9.41
N GLU A 116 -10.05 0.08 -8.46
CA GLU A 116 -8.96 0.73 -7.72
C GLU A 116 -7.99 -0.28 -7.10
N MET A 117 -8.50 -1.32 -6.44
CA MET A 117 -7.66 -2.32 -5.78
C MET A 117 -6.97 -3.26 -6.77
N SER A 118 -7.62 -3.53 -7.91
CA SER A 118 -6.99 -4.28 -9.00
C SER A 118 -5.84 -3.48 -9.61
N ASN A 119 -6.05 -2.19 -9.88
CA ASN A 119 -5.04 -1.30 -10.41
C ASN A 119 -3.87 -1.10 -9.41
N LEU A 120 -4.17 -1.01 -8.11
CA LEU A 120 -3.14 -0.92 -7.08
C LEU A 120 -2.20 -2.14 -7.09
N LEU A 121 -2.75 -3.36 -7.25
CA LEU A 121 -1.95 -4.58 -7.33
C LEU A 121 -1.11 -4.63 -8.61
N GLU A 122 -1.68 -4.25 -9.75
CA GLU A 122 -0.96 -4.18 -11.03
C GLU A 122 0.16 -3.13 -10.98
N ASP A 123 -0.11 -1.94 -10.43
CA ASP A 123 0.89 -0.87 -10.30
C ASP A 123 2.01 -1.27 -9.34
N PHE A 124 1.69 -1.87 -8.20
CA PHE A 124 2.69 -2.39 -7.26
C PHE A 124 3.65 -3.37 -7.96
N HIS A 125 3.11 -4.37 -8.65
CA HIS A 125 3.88 -5.36 -9.37
C HIS A 125 4.75 -4.72 -10.48
N ARG A 126 4.17 -3.81 -11.27
CA ARG A 126 4.86 -3.10 -12.34
C ARG A 126 6.02 -2.25 -11.79
N ILE A 127 5.80 -1.48 -10.72
CA ILE A 127 6.85 -0.65 -10.11
C ILE A 127 7.98 -1.53 -9.56
N CYS A 128 7.68 -2.63 -8.88
CA CYS A 128 8.69 -3.57 -8.41
C CYS A 128 9.54 -4.10 -9.58
N SER A 129 8.90 -4.49 -10.68
CA SER A 129 9.58 -5.01 -11.88
C SER A 129 10.45 -3.94 -12.56
N GLU A 130 9.92 -2.72 -12.75
CA GLU A 130 10.64 -1.61 -13.39
C GLU A 130 11.84 -1.10 -12.58
N THR A 131 11.76 -1.20 -11.25
CA THR A 131 12.79 -0.65 -10.34
C THR A 131 13.75 -1.69 -9.80
N GLY A 132 13.56 -2.97 -10.15
CA GLY A 132 14.39 -4.06 -9.66
C GLY A 132 14.19 -4.36 -8.17
N THR A 133 13.02 -4.02 -7.61
CA THR A 133 12.65 -4.37 -6.24
C THR A 133 12.19 -5.81 -6.22
N TRP A 134 13.13 -6.74 -6.00
CA TRP A 134 12.89 -8.18 -6.16
C TRP A 134 12.21 -8.82 -4.95
N GLU A 135 12.75 -8.58 -3.76
CA GLU A 135 12.28 -9.15 -2.49
C GLU A 135 11.87 -8.03 -1.54
N PHE A 136 10.79 -8.23 -0.82
CA PHE A 136 10.25 -7.24 0.13
C PHE A 136 9.82 -7.87 1.46
N ASP A 137 10.11 -9.17 1.66
CA ASP A 137 10.10 -9.79 2.97
C ASP A 137 11.26 -10.78 3.13
N GLU A 138 11.63 -11.06 4.39
CA GLU A 138 12.75 -11.95 4.72
C GLU A 138 12.46 -13.44 4.45
N ASN A 139 11.22 -13.80 4.07
CA ASN A 139 10.82 -15.15 3.73
C ASN A 139 10.93 -15.44 2.22
N GLY A 140 11.57 -14.55 1.47
CA GLY A 140 11.79 -14.72 0.04
C GLY A 140 10.54 -14.47 -0.81
N MET A 141 9.63 -13.63 -0.33
CA MET A 141 8.49 -13.17 -1.13
C MET A 141 8.99 -12.20 -2.19
N ASN A 142 8.94 -12.60 -3.44
CA ASN A 142 9.24 -11.71 -4.55
C ASN A 142 7.96 -11.12 -5.18
N ALA A 143 8.13 -10.08 -5.99
CA ALA A 143 7.01 -9.32 -6.55
C ALA A 143 6.09 -10.18 -7.43
N GLU A 144 6.64 -11.09 -8.23
CA GLU A 144 5.87 -11.99 -9.11
C GLU A 144 5.02 -12.96 -8.29
N LYS A 145 5.65 -13.65 -7.33
CA LYS A 145 4.96 -14.59 -6.44
C LYS A 145 3.84 -13.88 -5.67
N TYR A 146 4.14 -12.70 -5.11
CA TYR A 146 3.15 -11.91 -4.38
C TYR A 146 1.96 -11.53 -5.26
N TYR A 147 2.22 -11.08 -6.48
CA TYR A 147 1.18 -10.72 -7.45
C TYR A 147 0.27 -11.90 -7.76
N VAL A 148 0.85 -13.05 -8.13
CA VAL A 148 0.09 -14.25 -8.50
C VAL A 148 -0.74 -14.76 -7.30
N GLU A 149 -0.13 -14.86 -6.12
CA GLU A 149 -0.82 -15.34 -4.92
C GLU A 149 -1.93 -14.40 -4.48
N THR A 150 -1.69 -13.07 -4.50
CA THR A 150 -2.71 -12.07 -4.15
C THR A 150 -3.87 -12.10 -5.14
N LYS A 151 -3.58 -12.16 -6.43
CA LYS A 151 -4.61 -12.27 -7.48
C LYS A 151 -5.49 -13.50 -7.29
N LYS A 152 -4.88 -14.65 -6.98
CA LYS A 152 -5.60 -15.90 -6.68
C LYS A 152 -6.42 -15.80 -5.39
N ALA A 153 -5.84 -15.28 -4.31
CA ALA A 153 -6.51 -15.13 -3.00
C ALA A 153 -7.69 -14.16 -3.03
N THR A 154 -7.68 -13.20 -3.97
CA THR A 154 -8.74 -12.20 -4.13
C THR A 154 -9.73 -12.52 -5.25
N GLN A 155 -9.63 -13.70 -5.88
CA GLN A 155 -10.64 -14.21 -6.80
C GLN A 155 -11.74 -14.89 -6.00
N VAL A 156 -12.90 -14.24 -5.90
CA VAL A 156 -14.12 -14.86 -5.35
C VAL A 156 -15.06 -15.16 -6.52
N SER A 157 -15.50 -16.41 -6.65
CA SER A 157 -16.53 -16.76 -7.64
C SER A 157 -17.86 -16.12 -7.21
N VAL A 158 -18.48 -15.39 -8.12
CA VAL A 158 -19.76 -14.67 -7.87
C VAL A 158 -20.89 -15.63 -7.51
N GLU A 159 -20.78 -16.90 -7.90
CA GLU A 159 -21.77 -17.95 -7.64
C GLU A 159 -21.89 -18.33 -6.16
N GLY A 160 -20.90 -18.03 -5.30
CA GLY A 160 -20.93 -18.28 -3.86
C GLY A 160 -21.56 -17.17 -3.01
N ASN A 161 -21.85 -16.01 -3.57
CA ASN A 161 -22.24 -14.80 -2.81
C ASN A 161 -23.65 -14.83 -2.22
N ALA A 162 -24.55 -15.72 -2.67
CA ALA A 162 -25.88 -15.88 -2.07
C ALA A 162 -25.83 -16.55 -0.68
N ALA A 163 -24.76 -17.25 -0.35
CA ALA A 163 -24.62 -17.97 0.92
C ALA A 163 -24.09 -17.12 2.09
N PHE A 164 -23.46 -15.97 1.82
CA PHE A 164 -22.84 -15.12 2.87
C PHE A 164 -23.84 -14.22 3.62
N HIS A 165 -25.07 -14.08 3.14
CA HIS A 165 -26.13 -13.33 3.82
C HIS A 165 -26.79 -14.07 5.00
N GLN A 166 -26.34 -15.28 5.36
CA GLN A 166 -26.94 -16.11 6.42
C GLN A 166 -25.99 -16.50 7.57
N LEU A 167 -24.89 -15.77 7.78
CA LEU A 167 -24.10 -15.97 9.00
C LEU A 167 -24.47 -14.91 10.03
N PRO A 168 -24.83 -15.32 11.27
CA PRO A 168 -25.33 -14.47 12.33
C PRO A 168 -24.30 -13.48 12.86
#